data_e517fa93ba6a0d37b2936238f9f0d494
#
_entry.id   e517fa93ba6a0d37b2936238f9f0d494
#
_cell.length_a   1.000
_cell.length_b   1.000
_cell.length_c   1.000
_cell.angle_alpha   90.00
_cell.angle_beta   90.00
_cell.angle_gamma   90.00
#
_symmetry.space_group_name_H-M   'P 1'
#
loop_
_entity.id
_entity.type
_entity.pdbx_description
1 polymer ?
#
loop_
_entity_poly.entity_id
_entity_poly.type
_entity_poly.pdbx_seq_one_letter_code
_entity_poly.pdbx_strand_id
1 'polypeptide(L)'
;MEHYISLFVRAVFIENMALAFFLGMCTFIAISKKVETAIGLGIAVIVIQTITVPANNLIYTYLLKAGALSWAGLPDVDLSFLGLLSYIGIIAAIVQIMEMLLDKYVPSLYNALGVFLPLITVNCAIMGGTLFMVERDYNLAESTVYGLGSGASWALAIALLAGVREKLKYSDVPEGLQGLGITFITIGLMSLGFMSFSGVQL
;
A
#
# COMPACT_ATOMS: atom_id res chain seq x y z
N MET A 1 -20.17 0.87 -13.84
CA MET A 1 -18.85 1.00 -14.48
C MET A 1 -18.21 2.34 -14.12
N GLU A 2 -18.90 3.46 -14.30
CA GLU A 2 -18.38 4.80 -13.95
C GLU A 2 -17.93 4.90 -12.49
N HIS A 3 -18.70 4.38 -11.55
CA HIS A 3 -18.36 4.38 -10.12
C HIS A 3 -17.01 3.69 -9.82
N TYR A 4 -16.74 2.52 -10.41
CA TYR A 4 -15.48 1.79 -10.18
C TYR A 4 -14.27 2.49 -10.82
N ILE A 5 -14.45 3.11 -11.97
CA ILE A 5 -13.39 3.89 -12.64
C ILE A 5 -13.09 5.15 -11.81
N SER A 6 -14.12 5.85 -11.35
CA SER A 6 -13.96 7.00 -10.46
C SER A 6 -13.26 6.61 -9.16
N LEU A 7 -13.65 5.51 -8.52
CA LEU A 7 -13.01 4.98 -7.31
C LEU A 7 -11.52 4.66 -7.55
N PHE A 8 -11.21 4.01 -8.68
CA PHE A 8 -9.83 3.68 -9.04
C PHE A 8 -8.98 4.94 -9.26
N VAL A 9 -9.46 5.87 -10.07
CA VAL A 9 -8.74 7.13 -10.36
C VAL A 9 -8.54 7.95 -9.08
N ARG A 10 -9.57 8.02 -8.24
CA ARG A 10 -9.50 8.68 -6.95
C ARG A 10 -8.44 8.04 -6.04
N ALA A 11 -8.41 6.71 -5.94
CA ALA A 11 -7.43 5.98 -5.14
C ALA A 11 -5.99 6.16 -5.65
N VAL A 12 -5.79 6.28 -6.97
CA VAL A 12 -4.46 6.44 -7.57
C VAL A 12 -3.91 7.85 -7.40
N PHE A 13 -4.69 8.87 -7.71
CA PHE A 13 -4.20 10.25 -7.83
C PHE A 13 -4.56 11.13 -6.63
N ILE A 14 -5.80 11.08 -6.14
CA ILE A 14 -6.27 11.97 -5.08
C ILE A 14 -5.88 11.42 -3.71
N GLU A 15 -6.13 10.12 -3.48
CA GLU A 15 -5.88 9.45 -2.21
C GLU A 15 -4.60 8.60 -2.28
N ASN A 16 -3.53 9.19 -2.80
CA ASN A 16 -2.26 8.48 -2.91
C ASN A 16 -1.72 8.10 -1.52
N MET A 17 -1.56 6.78 -1.28
CA MET A 17 -1.15 6.24 0.02
C MET A 17 0.19 6.79 0.51
N ALA A 18 1.16 6.99 -0.38
CA ALA A 18 2.48 7.47 -0.01
C ALA A 18 2.52 9.00 0.13
N LEU A 19 1.92 9.74 -0.81
CA LEU A 19 2.10 11.18 -0.92
C LEU A 19 1.02 11.99 -0.18
N ALA A 20 -0.23 11.49 -0.10
CA ALA A 20 -1.29 12.17 0.62
C ALA A 20 -1.34 11.77 2.12
N PHE A 21 -1.14 10.49 2.41
CA PHE A 21 -1.25 9.96 3.78
C PHE A 21 0.10 9.64 4.44
N PHE A 22 1.21 9.72 3.71
CA PHE A 22 2.56 9.38 4.17
C PHE A 22 2.69 7.95 4.71
N LEU A 23 1.89 7.02 4.19
CA LEU A 23 1.90 5.62 4.59
C LEU A 23 2.97 4.82 3.84
N GLY A 24 3.65 3.94 4.57
CA GLY A 24 4.69 3.08 4.01
C GLY A 24 6.03 3.79 3.75
N MET A 25 6.30 4.91 4.42
CA MET A 25 7.51 5.72 4.22
C MET A 25 8.80 4.98 4.54
N CYS A 26 8.82 4.07 5.50
CA CYS A 26 10.01 3.27 5.83
C CYS A 26 10.52 2.49 4.61
N THR A 27 9.63 1.77 3.95
CA THR A 27 9.95 1.00 2.74
C THR A 27 10.20 1.92 1.54
N PHE A 28 9.40 2.99 1.44
CA PHE A 28 9.46 4.00 0.38
C PHE A 28 10.84 4.66 0.29
N ILE A 29 11.39 5.12 1.41
CA ILE A 29 12.71 5.77 1.47
C ILE A 29 13.85 4.76 1.30
N ALA A 30 13.73 3.56 1.90
CA ALA A 30 14.77 2.56 1.87
C ALA A 30 15.06 2.05 0.47
N ILE A 31 14.00 1.82 -0.34
CA ILE A 31 14.10 1.14 -1.63
C ILE A 31 14.20 2.09 -2.82
N SER A 32 13.80 3.34 -2.68
CA SER A 32 13.82 4.34 -3.75
C SER A 32 15.23 4.77 -4.23
N LYS A 33 16.28 4.05 -3.82
CA LYS A 33 17.68 4.32 -4.24
C LYS A 33 17.97 3.87 -5.68
N LYS A 34 17.26 2.86 -6.19
CA LYS A 34 17.39 2.31 -7.54
C LYS A 34 16.01 2.15 -8.15
N VAL A 35 15.83 2.62 -9.38
CA VAL A 35 14.54 2.55 -10.10
C VAL A 35 14.10 1.11 -10.31
N GLU A 36 15.00 0.22 -10.69
CA GLU A 36 14.69 -1.19 -10.96
C GLU A 36 14.10 -1.91 -9.73
N THR A 37 14.73 -1.74 -8.57
CA THR A 37 14.26 -2.33 -7.31
C THR A 37 12.94 -1.69 -6.84
N ALA A 38 12.79 -0.38 -7.06
CA ALA A 38 11.56 0.35 -6.71
C ALA A 38 10.36 -0.12 -7.54
N ILE A 39 10.54 -0.34 -8.84
CA ILE A 39 9.49 -0.87 -9.72
C ILE A 39 9.12 -2.31 -9.32
N GLY A 40 10.12 -3.17 -9.08
CA GLY A 40 9.89 -4.55 -8.65
C GLY A 40 9.08 -4.62 -7.36
N LEU A 41 9.43 -3.82 -6.36
CA LEU A 41 8.67 -3.73 -5.12
C LEU A 41 7.27 -3.13 -5.34
N GLY A 42 7.16 -2.10 -6.19
CA GLY A 42 5.88 -1.50 -6.53
C GLY A 42 4.88 -2.53 -7.08
N ILE A 43 5.34 -3.38 -8.00
CA ILE A 43 4.52 -4.47 -8.55
C ILE A 43 4.13 -5.47 -7.45
N ALA A 44 5.06 -5.85 -6.58
CA ALA A 44 4.76 -6.75 -5.46
C ALA A 44 3.69 -6.15 -4.53
N VAL A 45 3.77 -4.87 -4.21
CA VAL A 45 2.78 -4.17 -3.39
C VAL A 45 1.41 -4.13 -4.07
N ILE A 46 1.35 -3.87 -5.39
CA ILE A 46 0.08 -3.91 -6.14
C ILE A 46 -0.59 -5.28 -6.00
N VAL A 47 0.16 -6.36 -6.25
CA VAL A 47 -0.38 -7.73 -6.18
C VAL A 47 -0.84 -8.06 -4.77
N ILE A 48 -0.01 -7.81 -3.76
CA ILE A 48 -0.34 -8.10 -2.36
C ILE A 48 -1.56 -7.30 -1.92
N GLN A 49 -1.62 -6.00 -2.21
CA GLN A 49 -2.73 -5.15 -1.79
C GLN A 49 -4.05 -5.52 -2.47
N THR A 50 -3.99 -5.90 -3.75
CA THR A 50 -5.16 -6.39 -4.50
C THR A 50 -5.75 -7.68 -3.91
N ILE A 51 -4.93 -8.52 -3.31
CA ILE A 51 -5.38 -9.77 -2.66
C ILE A 51 -5.78 -9.51 -1.21
N THR A 52 -5.01 -8.72 -0.49
CA THR A 52 -5.15 -8.52 0.96
C THR A 52 -6.38 -7.70 1.33
N VAL A 53 -6.69 -6.63 0.57
CA VAL A 53 -7.84 -5.76 0.89
C VAL A 53 -9.16 -6.53 0.79
N PRO A 54 -9.49 -7.26 -0.30
CA PRO A 54 -10.71 -8.05 -0.34
C PRO A 54 -10.71 -9.25 0.62
N ALA A 55 -9.55 -9.86 0.90
CA ALA A 55 -9.46 -10.93 1.90
C ALA A 55 -9.83 -10.42 3.30
N ASN A 56 -9.31 -9.25 3.68
CA ASN A 56 -9.67 -8.60 4.93
C ASN A 56 -11.13 -8.13 4.96
N ASN A 57 -11.70 -7.73 3.81
CA ASN A 57 -13.12 -7.39 3.69
C ASN A 57 -14.01 -8.60 4.00
N LEU A 58 -13.67 -9.77 3.46
CA LEU A 58 -14.39 -11.01 3.75
C LEU A 58 -14.39 -11.31 5.26
N ILE A 59 -13.23 -11.22 5.90
CA ILE A 59 -13.11 -11.52 7.33
C ILE A 59 -13.82 -10.46 8.17
N TYR A 60 -13.74 -9.19 7.79
CA TYR A 60 -14.50 -8.13 8.44
C TYR A 60 -16.01 -8.42 8.37
N THR A 61 -16.51 -8.73 7.19
CA THR A 61 -17.96 -8.91 6.95
C THR A 61 -18.50 -10.16 7.63
N TYR A 62 -17.74 -11.29 7.64
CA TYR A 62 -18.24 -12.58 8.13
C TYR A 62 -17.87 -12.89 9.59
N LEU A 63 -16.85 -12.24 10.14
CA LEU A 63 -16.33 -12.56 11.48
C LEU A 63 -16.32 -11.38 12.45
N LEU A 64 -15.96 -10.18 11.99
CA LEU A 64 -15.65 -9.06 12.86
C LEU A 64 -16.80 -8.05 13.01
N LYS A 65 -17.67 -7.95 12.02
CA LYS A 65 -18.81 -7.02 12.05
C LYS A 65 -19.78 -7.43 13.17
N ALA A 66 -20.30 -6.46 13.91
CA ALA A 66 -21.30 -6.70 14.96
C ALA A 66 -22.48 -7.51 14.40
N GLY A 67 -22.79 -8.64 15.04
CA GLY A 67 -23.83 -9.57 14.55
C GLY A 67 -23.39 -10.53 13.44
N ALA A 68 -22.15 -10.49 12.99
CA ALA A 68 -21.63 -11.42 11.97
C ALA A 68 -21.64 -12.88 12.44
N LEU A 69 -21.47 -13.13 13.75
CA LEU A 69 -21.52 -14.45 14.36
C LEU A 69 -22.93 -15.00 14.64
N SER A 70 -23.98 -14.37 14.13
CA SER A 70 -25.36 -14.87 14.27
C SER A 70 -25.51 -16.31 13.71
N TRP A 71 -24.73 -16.70 12.70
CA TRP A 71 -24.69 -18.07 12.17
C TRP A 71 -24.11 -19.09 13.16
N ALA A 72 -23.26 -18.65 14.12
CA ALA A 72 -22.66 -19.48 15.16
C ALA A 72 -23.44 -19.44 16.48
N GLY A 73 -24.58 -18.74 16.53
CA GLY A 73 -25.45 -18.66 17.72
C GLY A 73 -24.99 -17.69 18.80
N LEU A 74 -24.08 -16.78 18.49
CA LEU A 74 -23.49 -15.77 19.39
C LEU A 74 -23.72 -14.35 18.84
N PRO A 75 -24.98 -13.84 18.80
CA PRO A 75 -25.30 -12.56 18.21
C PRO A 75 -24.78 -11.34 19.00
N ASP A 76 -24.50 -11.49 20.29
CA ASP A 76 -24.11 -10.40 21.21
C ASP A 76 -22.60 -10.22 21.34
N VAL A 77 -21.79 -11.01 20.63
CA VAL A 77 -20.31 -10.92 20.70
C VAL A 77 -19.81 -9.97 19.62
N ASP A 78 -19.27 -8.84 20.05
CA ASP A 78 -18.62 -7.86 19.17
C ASP A 78 -17.11 -8.09 19.20
N LEU A 79 -16.56 -8.55 18.07
CA LEU A 79 -15.13 -8.83 17.89
C LEU A 79 -14.40 -7.69 17.16
N SER A 80 -15.04 -6.53 16.98
CA SER A 80 -14.44 -5.41 16.24
C SER A 80 -13.11 -4.92 16.84
N PHE A 81 -12.92 -5.07 18.16
CA PHE A 81 -11.65 -4.71 18.84
C PHE A 81 -10.47 -5.60 18.41
N LEU A 82 -10.72 -6.83 17.92
CA LEU A 82 -9.69 -7.72 17.39
C LEU A 82 -9.38 -7.46 15.90
N GLY A 83 -10.08 -6.52 15.28
CA GLY A 83 -9.95 -6.21 13.85
C GLY A 83 -8.50 -5.94 13.43
N LEU A 84 -7.82 -5.05 14.14
CA LEU A 84 -6.44 -4.68 13.84
C LEU A 84 -5.49 -5.90 13.86
N LEU A 85 -5.61 -6.75 14.88
CA LEU A 85 -4.81 -7.95 15.04
C LEU A 85 -5.08 -8.96 13.92
N SER A 86 -6.35 -9.16 13.58
CA SER A 86 -6.78 -10.05 12.50
C SER A 86 -6.24 -9.59 11.15
N TYR A 87 -6.34 -8.30 10.85
CA TYR A 87 -5.85 -7.75 9.57
C TYR A 87 -4.34 -7.92 9.43
N ILE A 88 -3.56 -7.64 10.47
CA ILE A 88 -2.10 -7.84 10.45
C ILE A 88 -1.77 -9.32 10.26
N GLY A 89 -2.48 -10.23 10.95
CA GLY A 89 -2.28 -11.68 10.82
C GLY A 89 -2.53 -12.18 9.40
N ILE A 90 -3.59 -11.69 8.74
CA ILE A 90 -3.93 -12.05 7.36
C ILE A 90 -2.90 -11.49 6.39
N ILE A 91 -2.50 -10.23 6.55
CA ILE A 91 -1.44 -9.60 5.76
C ILE A 91 -0.16 -10.43 5.86
N ALA A 92 0.24 -10.81 7.08
CA ALA A 92 1.43 -11.62 7.31
C ALA A 92 1.34 -12.98 6.60
N ALA A 93 0.21 -13.67 6.68
CA ALA A 93 0.00 -14.97 6.05
C ALA A 93 0.07 -14.86 4.51
N ILE A 94 -0.58 -13.86 3.92
CA ILE A 94 -0.57 -13.65 2.46
C ILE A 94 0.84 -13.30 1.97
N VAL A 95 1.54 -12.40 2.68
CA VAL A 95 2.92 -12.03 2.33
C VAL A 95 3.86 -13.24 2.43
N GLN A 96 3.72 -14.07 3.47
CA GLN A 96 4.53 -15.29 3.61
C GLN A 96 4.31 -16.27 2.47
N ILE A 97 3.06 -16.46 2.03
CA ILE A 97 2.74 -17.29 0.86
C ILE A 97 3.38 -16.69 -0.39
N MET A 98 3.27 -15.36 -0.57
CA MET A 98 3.85 -14.66 -1.71
C MET A 98 5.38 -14.78 -1.72
N GLU A 99 6.03 -14.69 -0.56
CA GLU A 99 7.48 -14.86 -0.41
C GLU A 99 7.92 -16.26 -0.87
N MET A 100 7.24 -17.31 -0.43
CA MET A 100 7.51 -18.68 -0.86
C MET A 100 7.28 -18.88 -2.37
N LEU A 101 6.28 -18.23 -2.94
CA LEU A 101 6.02 -18.27 -4.38
C LEU A 101 7.11 -17.56 -5.18
N LEU A 102 7.55 -16.38 -4.73
CA LEU A 102 8.62 -15.63 -5.38
C LEU A 102 9.96 -16.36 -5.32
N ASP A 103 10.31 -16.97 -4.18
CA ASP A 103 11.51 -17.78 -4.05
C ASP A 103 11.54 -18.94 -5.05
N LYS A 104 10.40 -19.59 -5.25
CA LYS A 104 10.27 -20.75 -6.15
C LYS A 104 10.25 -20.39 -7.63
N TYR A 105 9.50 -19.34 -8.01
CA TYR A 105 9.21 -19.03 -9.42
C TYR A 105 10.08 -17.92 -10.00
N VAL A 106 10.48 -16.96 -9.19
CA VAL A 106 11.26 -15.79 -9.65
C VAL A 106 12.40 -15.48 -8.66
N PRO A 107 13.41 -16.38 -8.55
CA PRO A 107 14.49 -16.22 -7.57
C PRO A 107 15.36 -14.98 -7.83
N SER A 108 15.42 -14.47 -9.06
CA SER A 108 16.13 -13.22 -9.36
C SER A 108 15.49 -12.01 -8.69
N LEU A 109 14.16 -11.92 -8.72
CA LEU A 109 13.40 -10.86 -8.06
C LEU A 109 13.45 -11.03 -6.53
N TYR A 110 13.34 -12.29 -6.04
CA TYR A 110 13.48 -12.61 -4.63
C TYR A 110 14.83 -12.13 -4.09
N ASN A 111 15.95 -12.43 -4.76
CA ASN A 111 17.27 -11.98 -4.37
C ASN A 111 17.46 -10.44 -4.47
N ALA A 112 16.83 -9.80 -5.44
CA ALA A 112 16.88 -8.36 -5.60
C ALA A 112 16.09 -7.61 -4.51
N LEU A 113 14.95 -8.15 -4.11
CA LEU A 113 14.10 -7.61 -3.03
C LEU A 113 14.63 -8.00 -1.64
N GLY A 114 15.19 -9.20 -1.50
CA GLY A 114 15.90 -9.70 -0.31
C GLY A 114 15.19 -9.41 1.00
N VAL A 115 15.88 -8.69 1.88
CA VAL A 115 15.40 -8.31 3.23
C VAL A 115 14.14 -7.40 3.20
N PHE A 116 13.80 -6.82 2.04
CA PHE A 116 12.67 -5.90 1.94
C PHE A 116 11.31 -6.59 1.80
N LEU A 117 11.27 -7.88 1.45
CA LEU A 117 10.03 -8.64 1.39
C LEU A 117 9.32 -8.75 2.76
N PRO A 118 9.99 -9.11 3.86
CA PRO A 118 9.36 -9.08 5.18
C PRO A 118 8.87 -7.69 5.61
N LEU A 119 9.53 -6.62 5.13
CA LEU A 119 9.09 -5.24 5.37
C LEU A 119 7.75 -4.90 4.72
N ILE A 120 7.31 -5.67 3.72
CA ILE A 120 5.97 -5.52 3.12
C ILE A 120 4.88 -5.91 4.12
N THR A 121 5.13 -6.92 4.96
CA THR A 121 4.17 -7.38 5.98
C THR A 121 3.80 -6.27 6.96
N VAL A 122 4.76 -5.47 7.38
CA VAL A 122 4.56 -4.35 8.31
C VAL A 122 4.42 -3.00 7.59
N ASN A 123 4.13 -3.01 6.30
CA ASN A 123 3.97 -1.81 5.50
C ASN A 123 2.67 -1.08 5.86
N CYS A 124 2.80 0.12 6.39
CA CYS A 124 1.65 0.95 6.80
C CYS A 124 0.71 1.27 5.64
N ALA A 125 1.17 1.25 4.38
CA ALA A 125 0.30 1.49 3.23
C ALA A 125 -0.68 0.33 3.00
N ILE A 126 -0.24 -0.92 3.20
CA ILE A 126 -1.11 -2.10 3.07
C ILE A 126 -2.13 -2.13 4.20
N MET A 127 -1.66 -1.88 5.42
CA MET A 127 -2.53 -1.76 6.58
C MET A 127 -3.54 -0.61 6.43
N GLY A 128 -3.07 0.55 5.96
CA GLY A 128 -3.90 1.73 5.70
C GLY A 128 -4.99 1.44 4.67
N GLY A 129 -4.65 0.74 3.57
CA GLY A 129 -5.64 0.31 2.57
C GLY A 129 -6.76 -0.55 3.17
N THR A 130 -6.40 -1.46 4.07
CA THR A 130 -7.38 -2.30 4.79
C THR A 130 -8.25 -1.46 5.75
N LEU A 131 -7.65 -0.54 6.50
CA LEU A 131 -8.39 0.32 7.44
C LEU A 131 -9.35 1.25 6.72
N PHE A 132 -8.93 1.89 5.63
CA PHE A 132 -9.82 2.74 4.83
C PHE A 132 -10.96 1.96 4.16
N MET A 133 -10.71 0.71 3.76
CA MET A 133 -11.75 -0.17 3.25
C MET A 133 -12.82 -0.43 4.31
N VAL A 134 -12.43 -0.69 5.56
CA VAL A 134 -13.34 -0.91 6.69
C VAL A 134 -14.08 0.37 7.06
N GLU A 135 -13.37 1.49 7.17
CA GLU A 135 -13.95 2.80 7.52
C GLU A 135 -15.03 3.26 6.53
N ARG A 136 -14.86 2.92 5.26
CA ARG A 136 -15.79 3.30 4.18
C ARG A 136 -16.83 2.24 3.87
N ASP A 137 -16.87 1.12 4.60
CA ASP A 137 -17.80 -0.01 4.40
C ASP A 137 -17.86 -0.47 2.93
N TYR A 138 -16.72 -0.60 2.27
CA TYR A 138 -16.68 -1.02 0.87
C TYR A 138 -17.17 -2.45 0.67
N ASN A 139 -17.93 -2.67 -0.41
CA ASN A 139 -18.31 -4.00 -0.87
C ASN A 139 -17.08 -4.77 -1.38
N LEU A 140 -17.19 -6.09 -1.53
CA LEU A 140 -16.08 -6.94 -2.01
C LEU A 140 -15.52 -6.48 -3.37
N ALA A 141 -16.38 -6.08 -4.32
CA ALA A 141 -15.95 -5.58 -5.62
C ALA A 141 -15.23 -4.23 -5.50
N GLU A 142 -15.75 -3.31 -4.70
CA GLU A 142 -15.12 -2.03 -4.41
C GLU A 142 -13.78 -2.20 -3.68
N SER A 143 -13.71 -3.14 -2.75
CA SER A 143 -12.48 -3.49 -2.03
C SER A 143 -11.38 -3.99 -2.97
N THR A 144 -11.73 -4.77 -3.99
CA THR A 144 -10.77 -5.25 -4.99
C THR A 144 -10.26 -4.09 -5.86
N VAL A 145 -11.16 -3.24 -6.35
CA VAL A 145 -10.79 -2.07 -7.16
C VAL A 145 -9.97 -1.08 -6.34
N TYR A 146 -10.36 -0.85 -5.08
CA TYR A 146 -9.64 0.02 -4.17
C TYR A 146 -8.25 -0.53 -3.81
N GLY A 147 -8.14 -1.84 -3.58
CA GLY A 147 -6.86 -2.52 -3.33
C GLY A 147 -5.90 -2.36 -4.51
N LEU A 148 -6.40 -2.57 -5.74
CA LEU A 148 -5.62 -2.34 -6.96
C LEU A 148 -5.20 -0.87 -7.09
N GLY A 149 -6.12 0.07 -6.88
CA GLY A 149 -5.88 1.50 -7.00
C GLY A 149 -4.88 2.02 -5.96
N SER A 150 -5.04 1.65 -4.71
CA SER A 150 -4.14 2.05 -3.62
C SER A 150 -2.74 1.44 -3.75
N GLY A 151 -2.64 0.19 -4.21
CA GLY A 151 -1.35 -0.43 -4.55
C GLY A 151 -0.65 0.28 -5.72
N ALA A 152 -1.40 0.59 -6.78
CA ALA A 152 -0.89 1.32 -7.93
C ALA A 152 -0.45 2.75 -7.55
N SER A 153 -1.17 3.43 -6.66
CA SER A 153 -0.82 4.76 -6.17
C SER A 153 0.53 4.76 -5.46
N TRP A 154 0.75 3.80 -4.59
CA TRP A 154 2.02 3.64 -3.88
C TRP A 154 3.17 3.28 -4.82
N ALA A 155 2.92 2.37 -5.78
CA ALA A 155 3.91 1.98 -6.79
C ALA A 155 4.29 3.14 -7.71
N LEU A 156 3.33 3.94 -8.13
CA LEU A 156 3.57 5.16 -8.93
C LEU A 156 4.45 6.14 -8.16
N ALA A 157 4.12 6.40 -6.90
CA ALA A 157 4.85 7.33 -6.06
C ALA A 157 6.32 6.89 -5.87
N ILE A 158 6.57 5.61 -5.56
CA ILE A 158 7.95 5.12 -5.36
C ILE A 158 8.76 5.13 -6.66
N ALA A 159 8.15 4.82 -7.80
CA ALA A 159 8.81 4.89 -9.10
C ALA A 159 9.23 6.33 -9.43
N LEU A 160 8.35 7.31 -9.21
CA LEU A 160 8.64 8.72 -9.38
C LEU A 160 9.78 9.19 -8.46
N LEU A 161 9.71 8.86 -7.17
CA LEU A 161 10.77 9.22 -6.23
C LEU A 161 12.11 8.59 -6.61
N ALA A 162 12.13 7.33 -7.01
CA ALA A 162 13.35 6.66 -7.43
C ALA A 162 13.98 7.33 -8.67
N GLY A 163 13.15 7.71 -9.66
CA GLY A 163 13.61 8.44 -10.84
C GLY A 163 14.20 9.81 -10.50
N VAL A 164 13.57 10.56 -9.60
CA VAL A 164 14.11 11.85 -9.14
C VAL A 164 15.42 11.64 -8.37
N ARG A 165 15.49 10.67 -7.45
CA ARG A 165 16.70 10.39 -6.67
C ARG A 165 17.87 9.93 -7.54
N GLU A 166 17.61 9.19 -8.61
CA GLU A 166 18.65 8.78 -9.54
C GLU A 166 19.26 9.99 -10.29
N LYS A 167 18.42 10.96 -10.68
CA LYS A 167 18.89 12.23 -11.27
C LYS A 167 19.62 13.12 -10.25
N LEU A 168 19.17 13.15 -9.01
CA LEU A 168 19.82 13.95 -7.95
C LEU A 168 21.24 13.48 -7.62
N LYS A 169 21.63 12.26 -7.97
CA LYS A 169 23.03 11.80 -7.83
C LYS A 169 24.03 12.58 -8.66
N TYR A 170 23.56 13.19 -9.75
CA TYR A 170 24.39 14.00 -10.68
C TYR A 170 24.30 15.49 -10.38
N SER A 171 23.53 15.88 -9.36
CA SER A 171 23.31 17.27 -8.96
C SER A 171 24.25 17.64 -7.82
N ASP A 172 24.68 18.91 -7.80
CA ASP A 172 25.51 19.45 -6.75
C ASP A 172 24.64 19.83 -5.54
N VAL A 173 24.51 18.91 -4.60
CA VAL A 173 23.69 19.06 -3.40
C VAL A 173 24.62 19.44 -2.23
N PRO A 174 24.32 20.48 -1.44
CA PRO A 174 25.09 20.87 -0.26
C PRO A 174 25.25 19.67 0.72
N GLU A 175 26.44 19.52 1.29
CA GLU A 175 26.80 18.36 2.15
C GLU A 175 25.80 18.14 3.30
N GLY A 176 25.26 19.20 3.90
CA GLY A 176 24.28 19.09 4.99
C GLY A 176 22.90 18.56 4.59
N LEU A 177 22.57 18.56 3.29
CA LEU A 177 21.29 18.08 2.75
C LEU A 177 21.43 16.73 2.03
N GLN A 178 22.63 16.25 1.82
CA GLN A 178 22.86 14.97 1.14
C GLN A 178 22.21 13.80 1.88
N GLY A 179 21.67 12.85 1.12
CA GLY A 179 21.04 11.64 1.65
C GLY A 179 19.56 11.81 2.02
N LEU A 180 19.24 11.72 3.31
CA LEU A 180 17.86 11.76 3.78
C LEU A 180 17.23 13.17 3.64
N GLY A 181 17.97 14.22 3.86
CA GLY A 181 17.45 15.58 3.82
C GLY A 181 16.83 15.94 2.47
N ILE A 182 17.59 15.77 1.39
CA ILE A 182 17.09 16.04 0.03
C ILE A 182 15.94 15.10 -0.36
N THR A 183 15.96 13.86 0.15
CA THR A 183 14.88 12.90 -0.10
C THR A 183 13.57 13.38 0.52
N PHE A 184 13.57 13.84 1.77
CA PHE A 184 12.37 14.37 2.41
C PHE A 184 11.85 15.63 1.74
N ILE A 185 12.74 16.54 1.33
CA ILE A 185 12.36 17.74 0.58
C ILE A 185 11.69 17.34 -0.74
N THR A 186 12.25 16.38 -1.47
CA THR A 186 11.69 15.86 -2.71
C THR A 186 10.31 15.27 -2.49
N ILE A 187 10.13 14.45 -1.45
CA ILE A 187 8.83 13.86 -1.11
C ILE A 187 7.80 14.96 -0.78
N GLY A 188 8.20 15.97 -0.01
CA GLY A 188 7.33 17.10 0.31
C GLY A 188 6.89 17.88 -0.94
N LEU A 189 7.80 18.14 -1.87
CA LEU A 189 7.48 18.79 -3.14
C LEU A 189 6.57 17.92 -4.02
N MET A 190 6.81 16.62 -4.08
CA MET A 190 5.94 15.68 -4.79
C MET A 190 4.53 15.65 -4.17
N SER A 191 4.44 15.64 -2.84
CA SER A 191 3.16 15.69 -2.12
C SER A 191 2.37 16.96 -2.44
N LEU A 192 3.03 18.13 -2.45
CA LEU A 192 2.41 19.39 -2.87
C LEU A 192 1.93 19.33 -4.33
N GLY A 193 2.70 18.72 -5.22
CA GLY A 193 2.28 18.48 -6.61
C GLY A 193 1.04 17.61 -6.71
N PHE A 194 0.95 16.54 -5.93
CA PHE A 194 -0.24 15.66 -5.91
C PHE A 194 -1.45 16.29 -5.23
N MET A 195 -1.26 17.21 -4.29
CA MET A 195 -2.37 17.97 -3.70
C MET A 195 -3.13 18.82 -4.73
N SER A 196 -2.53 19.17 -5.84
CA SER A 196 -3.23 19.89 -6.92
C SER A 196 -4.37 19.07 -7.53
N PHE A 197 -4.29 17.73 -7.46
CA PHE A 197 -5.36 16.84 -7.92
C PHE A 197 -6.52 16.74 -6.92
N SER A 198 -6.35 17.12 -5.67
CA SER A 198 -7.40 17.02 -4.63
C SER A 198 -8.60 17.97 -4.88
N GLY A 199 -8.42 18.97 -5.74
CA GLY A 199 -9.49 19.86 -6.18
C GLY A 199 -10.37 19.32 -7.31
N VAL A 200 -10.00 18.19 -7.90
CA VAL A 200 -10.77 17.56 -8.98
C VAL A 200 -11.88 16.71 -8.36
N GLN A 201 -13.12 17.14 -8.50
CA GLN A 201 -14.29 16.33 -8.12
C GLN A 201 -14.58 15.34 -9.24
N LEU A 202 -14.32 14.06 -8.96
CA LEU A 202 -14.62 12.91 -9.81
C LEU A 202 -15.81 12.14 -9.28
#